data_036e044275f1412c85c4020233557201
#
_entry.id   036e044275f1412c85c4020233557201
#
_cell.length_a   1.000
_cell.length_b   1.000
_cell.length_c   1.000
_cell.angle_alpha   90.00
_cell.angle_beta   90.00
_cell.angle_gamma   90.00
#
_symmetry.space_group_name_H-M   'P 1'
#
loop_
_entity.id
_entity.type
_entity.pdbx_description
1 polymer ?
#
loop_
_entity_poly.entity_id
_entity_poly.type
_entity_poly.pdbx_seq_one_letter_code
_entity_poly.pdbx_strand_id
1 'polypeptide(L)'
;MKKKWQQLSIFLLGHSFMILFIITGLVFLGFNLFTPYVADDYTYMGGKSLLDMLHKEYMQYMNMNGRSVAHFLARVFLSQNKILFDVINTGMFLWLTYCIYLHANGTKHTRVSKNISALTYLFIPCSIWLFVDVIGQTCLWLVGTCNYMWGAVWIITLLLPYSLYFIHGQNTCQHWYQQIPLILLAVVAGWSSENTSGALIMIMLGWIVYALFTKTKLKAWMFESLIGTLIGYALLIFSPGHSVRMNDPQYAMSVVDDRNPLLIIAERFANATKFLFTKQIVLILLLAFFIILHIYQKKAKELIYSEILFGLAAFACEYALILSPGRQTDRVTFGVTILLVIACSIGLAG
;
A
#
# COMPACT_ATOMS: atom_id res chain seq x y z
N MET A 1 30.66 -29.77 20.97
CA MET A 1 29.31 -29.50 20.43
C MET A 1 28.69 -28.23 21.03
N LYS A 2 28.54 -28.06 22.36
CA LYS A 2 27.90 -26.86 22.99
C LYS A 2 28.47 -25.51 22.49
N LYS A 3 29.78 -25.36 22.38
CA LYS A 3 30.44 -24.10 21.95
C LYS A 3 30.12 -23.73 20.48
N LYS A 4 30.00 -24.71 19.58
CA LYS A 4 29.57 -24.49 18.18
C LYS A 4 28.10 -24.07 18.09
N TRP A 5 27.23 -24.69 18.87
CA TRP A 5 25.80 -24.30 18.94
C TRP A 5 25.62 -22.91 19.52
N GLN A 6 26.39 -22.52 20.54
CA GLN A 6 26.39 -21.16 21.07
C GLN A 6 26.88 -20.11 20.04
N GLN A 7 27.95 -20.40 19.30
CA GLN A 7 28.43 -19.52 18.23
C GLN A 7 27.41 -19.39 17.09
N LEU A 8 26.78 -20.50 16.69
CA LEU A 8 25.73 -20.49 15.68
C LEU A 8 24.49 -19.67 16.15
N SER A 9 24.05 -19.83 17.39
CA SER A 9 22.92 -19.06 17.93
C SER A 9 23.22 -17.57 17.99
N ILE A 10 24.43 -17.15 18.38
CA ILE A 10 24.85 -15.75 18.39
C ILE A 10 24.89 -15.19 16.97
N PHE A 11 25.40 -15.96 16.00
CA PHE A 11 25.42 -15.57 14.59
C PHE A 11 23.99 -15.41 14.05
N LEU A 12 23.10 -16.37 14.25
CA LEU A 12 21.71 -16.33 13.81
C LEU A 12 20.94 -15.15 14.40
N LEU A 13 21.10 -14.89 15.70
CA LEU A 13 20.49 -13.73 16.36
C LEU A 13 21.05 -12.40 15.84
N GLY A 14 22.37 -12.37 15.56
CA GLY A 14 23.01 -11.17 15.02
C GLY A 14 22.58 -10.81 13.61
N HIS A 15 22.14 -11.79 12.81
CA HIS A 15 21.76 -11.64 11.39
C HIS A 15 20.29 -11.98 11.14
N SER A 16 19.48 -12.10 12.19
CA SER A 16 18.08 -12.55 12.08
C SER A 16 17.24 -11.75 11.08
N PHE A 17 17.38 -10.44 11.06
CA PHE A 17 16.69 -9.58 10.08
C PHE A 17 17.06 -9.97 8.63
N MET A 18 18.36 -10.07 8.32
CA MET A 18 18.84 -10.39 6.98
C MET A 18 18.37 -11.79 6.54
N ILE A 19 18.42 -12.77 7.45
CA ILE A 19 17.97 -14.14 7.19
C ILE A 19 16.48 -14.15 6.86
N LEU A 20 15.66 -13.48 7.66
CA LEU A 20 14.22 -13.36 7.44
C LEU A 20 13.90 -12.64 6.12
N PHE A 21 14.63 -11.58 5.79
CA PHE A 21 14.49 -10.85 4.53
C PHE A 21 14.77 -11.74 3.32
N ILE A 22 15.88 -12.51 3.35
CA ILE A 22 16.24 -13.46 2.29
C ILE A 22 15.19 -14.57 2.17
N ILE A 23 14.77 -15.19 3.28
CA ILE A 23 13.74 -16.23 3.28
C ILE A 23 12.44 -15.70 2.68
N THR A 24 12.00 -14.51 3.07
CA THR A 24 10.81 -13.87 2.51
C THR A 24 10.92 -13.73 0.99
N GLY A 25 12.07 -13.26 0.50
CA GLY A 25 12.31 -13.14 -0.93
C GLY A 25 12.29 -14.46 -1.68
N LEU A 26 12.96 -15.49 -1.14
CA LEU A 26 13.01 -16.82 -1.77
C LEU A 26 11.63 -17.48 -1.82
N VAL A 27 10.86 -17.41 -0.73
CA VAL A 27 9.49 -17.94 -0.67
C VAL A 27 8.59 -17.23 -1.67
N PHE A 28 8.64 -15.89 -1.69
CA PHE A 28 7.80 -15.11 -2.60
C PHE A 28 8.19 -15.29 -4.07
N LEU A 29 9.50 -15.41 -4.36
CA LEU A 29 9.99 -15.75 -5.71
C LEU A 29 9.46 -17.12 -6.14
N GLY A 30 9.48 -18.11 -5.26
CA GLY A 30 8.90 -19.42 -5.53
C GLY A 30 7.44 -19.32 -5.96
N PHE A 31 6.62 -18.58 -5.21
CA PHE A 31 5.21 -18.37 -5.59
C PHE A 31 5.05 -17.65 -6.93
N ASN A 32 5.86 -16.63 -7.23
CA ASN A 32 5.83 -15.94 -8.53
C ASN A 32 6.14 -16.90 -9.69
N LEU A 33 7.22 -17.68 -9.58
CA LEU A 33 7.64 -18.60 -10.64
C LEU A 33 6.58 -19.66 -10.98
N PHE A 34 5.81 -20.11 -9.98
CA PHE A 34 4.74 -21.09 -10.17
C PHE A 34 3.38 -20.47 -10.51
N THR A 35 3.22 -19.14 -10.47
CA THR A 35 1.97 -18.48 -10.85
C THR A 35 1.90 -18.31 -12.37
N PRO A 36 0.92 -18.91 -13.08
CA PRO A 36 0.77 -18.73 -14.52
C PRO A 36 0.15 -17.36 -14.86
N TYR A 37 0.14 -17.00 -16.13
CA TYR A 37 -0.71 -15.92 -16.62
C TYR A 37 -2.18 -16.32 -16.51
N VAL A 38 -3.04 -15.38 -16.08
CA VAL A 38 -4.48 -15.64 -15.86
C VAL A 38 -5.33 -14.43 -16.24
N ALA A 39 -6.58 -14.68 -16.57
CA ALA A 39 -7.62 -13.66 -16.77
C ALA A 39 -7.16 -12.50 -17.68
N ASP A 40 -7.17 -11.27 -17.16
CA ASP A 40 -6.86 -10.04 -17.91
C ASP A 40 -5.42 -10.01 -18.45
N ASP A 41 -4.49 -10.85 -17.97
CA ASP A 41 -3.13 -10.92 -18.52
C ASP A 41 -3.17 -11.16 -20.03
N TYR A 42 -4.05 -12.06 -20.48
CA TYR A 42 -4.22 -12.36 -21.91
C TYR A 42 -4.83 -11.19 -22.70
N THR A 43 -5.64 -10.36 -22.07
CA THR A 43 -6.23 -9.16 -22.68
C THR A 43 -5.19 -8.05 -22.86
N TYR A 44 -4.26 -7.93 -21.91
CA TYR A 44 -3.23 -6.89 -21.94
C TYR A 44 -1.99 -7.29 -22.75
N MET A 45 -1.82 -8.57 -23.09
CA MET A 45 -0.76 -9.07 -23.95
C MET A 45 -0.83 -8.46 -25.39
N GLY A 46 0.28 -8.48 -26.11
CA GLY A 46 0.31 -8.15 -27.54
C GLY A 46 0.64 -6.69 -27.83
N GLY A 47 1.32 -5.98 -26.94
CA GLY A 47 1.96 -4.69 -27.26
C GLY A 47 3.15 -4.91 -28.19
N LYS A 48 3.08 -4.32 -29.43
CA LYS A 48 4.13 -4.50 -30.47
C LYS A 48 5.31 -3.53 -30.30
N SER A 49 5.06 -2.37 -29.71
CA SER A 49 6.05 -1.32 -29.46
C SER A 49 5.61 -0.44 -28.28
N LEU A 50 6.53 0.36 -27.75
CA LEU A 50 6.22 1.32 -26.70
C LEU A 50 5.09 2.29 -27.10
N LEU A 51 5.11 2.77 -28.35
CA LEU A 51 4.07 3.67 -28.87
C LEU A 51 2.71 2.97 -28.97
N ASP A 52 2.67 1.69 -29.38
CA ASP A 52 1.44 0.89 -29.42
C ASP A 52 0.88 0.70 -27.99
N MET A 53 1.74 0.41 -27.01
CA MET A 53 1.32 0.27 -25.61
C MET A 53 0.77 1.60 -25.05
N LEU A 54 1.43 2.72 -25.34
CA LEU A 54 0.95 4.05 -24.94
C LEU A 54 -0.39 4.40 -25.61
N HIS A 55 -0.55 4.08 -26.88
CA HIS A 55 -1.81 4.29 -27.60
C HIS A 55 -2.95 3.44 -26.99
N LYS A 56 -2.69 2.14 -26.73
CA LYS A 56 -3.66 1.26 -26.09
C LYS A 56 -4.04 1.75 -24.68
N GLU A 57 -3.07 2.27 -23.93
CA GLU A 57 -3.33 2.83 -22.62
C GLU A 57 -4.14 4.12 -22.69
N TYR A 58 -3.83 5.01 -23.64
CA TYR A 58 -4.64 6.20 -23.90
C TYR A 58 -6.09 5.83 -24.24
N MET A 59 -6.31 4.84 -25.11
CA MET A 59 -7.65 4.35 -25.43
C MET A 59 -8.36 3.75 -24.21
N GLN A 60 -7.63 3.08 -23.35
CA GLN A 60 -8.20 2.53 -22.11
C GLN A 60 -8.58 3.62 -21.11
N TYR A 61 -7.74 4.64 -20.95
CA TYR A 61 -8.01 5.82 -20.13
C TYR A 61 -9.25 6.58 -20.60
N MET A 62 -9.41 6.71 -21.91
CA MET A 62 -10.55 7.41 -22.52
C MET A 62 -11.86 6.62 -22.48
N ASN A 63 -11.81 5.28 -22.48
CA ASN A 63 -13.00 4.44 -22.69
C ASN A 63 -13.34 3.49 -21.53
N MET A 64 -12.40 3.24 -20.57
CA MET A 64 -12.61 2.20 -19.56
C MET A 64 -12.44 2.70 -18.12
N ASN A 65 -11.23 3.14 -17.74
CA ASN A 65 -10.94 3.60 -16.38
C ASN A 65 -9.62 4.36 -16.29
N GLY A 66 -9.41 5.07 -15.18
CA GLY A 66 -8.28 5.97 -14.97
C GLY A 66 -7.00 5.33 -14.43
N ARG A 67 -6.90 4.01 -14.21
CA ARG A 67 -5.74 3.36 -13.58
C ARG A 67 -4.56 3.14 -14.53
N SER A 68 -4.18 4.18 -15.27
CA SER A 68 -3.22 4.07 -16.38
C SER A 68 -1.83 3.64 -15.94
N VAL A 69 -1.36 4.05 -14.78
CA VAL A 69 -0.04 3.63 -14.27
C VAL A 69 0.03 2.10 -14.17
N ALA A 70 -0.97 1.48 -13.54
CA ALA A 70 -1.01 0.05 -13.32
C ALA A 70 -1.12 -0.73 -14.64
N HIS A 71 -2.01 -0.31 -15.52
CA HIS A 71 -2.26 -0.99 -16.80
C HIS A 71 -1.11 -0.83 -17.78
N PHE A 72 -0.48 0.34 -17.82
CA PHE A 72 0.71 0.55 -18.66
C PHE A 72 1.86 -0.35 -18.19
N LEU A 73 2.14 -0.42 -16.89
CA LEU A 73 3.15 -1.32 -16.35
C LEU A 73 2.84 -2.79 -16.67
N ALA A 74 1.57 -3.20 -16.50
CA ALA A 74 1.16 -4.56 -16.86
C ALA A 74 1.44 -4.89 -18.33
N ARG A 75 1.11 -3.97 -19.28
CA ARG A 75 1.42 -4.15 -20.72
C ARG A 75 2.92 -4.28 -20.97
N VAL A 76 3.74 -3.44 -20.32
CA VAL A 76 5.20 -3.49 -20.44
C VAL A 76 5.73 -4.85 -20.00
N PHE A 77 5.31 -5.35 -18.84
CA PHE A 77 5.80 -6.64 -18.34
C PHE A 77 5.24 -7.84 -19.10
N LEU A 78 3.99 -7.77 -19.59
CA LEU A 78 3.41 -8.81 -20.44
C LEU A 78 4.06 -8.89 -21.83
N SER A 79 4.80 -7.87 -22.26
CA SER A 79 5.61 -7.90 -23.47
C SER A 79 7.01 -8.49 -23.26
N GLN A 80 7.39 -8.76 -22.01
CA GLN A 80 8.70 -9.28 -21.64
C GLN A 80 8.63 -10.76 -21.22
N ASN A 81 9.79 -11.34 -20.92
CA ASN A 81 9.85 -12.67 -20.33
C ASN A 81 9.25 -12.65 -18.92
N LYS A 82 8.36 -13.60 -18.63
CA LYS A 82 7.71 -13.75 -17.34
C LYS A 82 8.69 -13.77 -16.16
N ILE A 83 9.83 -14.43 -16.31
CA ILE A 83 10.85 -14.53 -15.25
C ILE A 83 11.35 -13.13 -14.84
N LEU A 84 11.46 -12.18 -15.79
CA LEU A 84 11.85 -10.81 -15.47
C LEU A 84 10.81 -10.16 -14.55
N PHE A 85 9.52 -10.33 -14.88
CA PHE A 85 8.44 -9.86 -14.02
C PHE A 85 8.50 -10.52 -12.63
N ASP A 86 8.65 -11.84 -12.56
CA ASP A 86 8.66 -12.60 -11.30
C ASP A 86 9.77 -12.12 -10.35
N VAL A 87 10.96 -11.82 -10.88
CA VAL A 87 12.09 -11.29 -10.11
C VAL A 87 11.81 -9.85 -9.65
N ILE A 88 11.32 -8.99 -10.55
CA ILE A 88 11.00 -7.59 -10.21
C ILE A 88 9.84 -7.53 -9.22
N ASN A 89 8.80 -8.34 -9.41
CA ASN A 89 7.67 -8.42 -8.50
C ASN A 89 8.09 -8.88 -7.09
N THR A 90 9.03 -9.83 -7.03
CA THR A 90 9.64 -10.24 -5.77
C THR A 90 10.40 -9.07 -5.11
N GLY A 91 11.17 -8.33 -5.89
CA GLY A 91 11.83 -7.10 -5.42
C GLY A 91 10.84 -6.06 -4.90
N MET A 92 9.71 -5.87 -5.56
CA MET A 92 8.63 -4.97 -5.13
C MET A 92 7.98 -5.43 -3.82
N PHE A 93 7.77 -6.73 -3.63
CA PHE A 93 7.26 -7.27 -2.36
C PHE A 93 8.26 -7.09 -1.22
N LEU A 94 9.54 -7.35 -1.48
CA LEU A 94 10.60 -7.09 -0.50
C LEU A 94 10.69 -5.60 -0.15
N TRP A 95 10.54 -4.72 -1.13
CA TRP A 95 10.50 -3.28 -0.90
C TRP A 95 9.26 -2.87 -0.10
N LEU A 96 8.07 -3.45 -0.38
CA LEU A 96 6.85 -3.26 0.41
C LEU A 96 7.11 -3.57 1.88
N THR A 97 7.60 -4.78 2.17
CA THR A 97 7.85 -5.24 3.55
C THR A 97 8.93 -4.41 4.23
N TYR A 98 9.99 -4.03 3.51
CA TYR A 98 11.06 -3.18 4.03
C TYR A 98 10.61 -1.74 4.27
N CYS A 99 9.80 -1.15 3.39
CA CYS A 99 9.21 0.17 3.63
C CYS A 99 8.35 0.18 4.90
N ILE A 100 7.47 -0.81 5.08
CA ILE A 100 6.67 -0.93 6.30
C ILE A 100 7.59 -1.03 7.54
N TYR A 101 8.64 -1.83 7.45
CA TYR A 101 9.64 -1.91 8.49
C TYR A 101 10.30 -0.56 8.80
N LEU A 102 10.63 0.24 7.77
CA LEU A 102 11.22 1.57 7.94
C LEU A 102 10.23 2.59 8.54
N HIS A 103 8.94 2.50 8.23
CA HIS A 103 7.91 3.29 8.91
C HIS A 103 7.92 3.06 10.42
N ALA A 104 8.09 1.81 10.83
CA ALA A 104 8.09 1.40 12.24
C ALA A 104 9.40 1.71 12.96
N ASN A 105 10.56 1.44 12.35
CA ASN A 105 11.86 1.48 13.02
C ASN A 105 12.76 2.67 12.64
N GLY A 106 12.42 3.40 11.55
CA GLY A 106 13.30 4.42 10.97
C GLY A 106 14.53 3.81 10.29
N THR A 107 15.43 4.69 9.82
CA THR A 107 16.66 4.28 9.14
C THR A 107 17.86 4.10 10.08
N LYS A 108 17.79 4.64 11.29
CA LYS A 108 18.86 4.59 12.29
C LYS A 108 18.51 3.57 13.38
N HIS A 109 19.16 2.44 13.39
CA HIS A 109 18.95 1.34 14.36
C HIS A 109 19.31 1.66 15.83
N THR A 110 19.34 2.92 16.23
CA THR A 110 19.88 3.34 17.54
C THR A 110 18.94 3.12 18.72
N ARG A 111 17.66 2.82 18.49
CA ARG A 111 16.66 2.74 19.57
C ARG A 111 16.04 1.34 19.80
N VAL A 112 16.13 0.46 18.81
CA VAL A 112 15.44 -0.85 18.86
C VAL A 112 16.45 -1.97 19.05
N SER A 113 16.18 -2.90 19.98
CA SER A 113 17.02 -4.09 20.12
C SER A 113 16.94 -4.94 18.84
N LYS A 114 18.03 -5.66 18.50
CA LYS A 114 18.07 -6.51 17.29
C LYS A 114 16.94 -7.53 17.26
N ASN A 115 16.49 -8.01 18.41
CA ASN A 115 15.40 -8.98 18.51
C ASN A 115 14.05 -8.35 18.17
N ILE A 116 13.76 -7.14 18.65
CA ILE A 116 12.51 -6.42 18.34
C ILE A 116 12.50 -6.09 16.83
N SER A 117 13.62 -5.64 16.27
CA SER A 117 13.78 -5.37 14.85
C SER A 117 13.45 -6.59 13.97
N ALA A 118 13.97 -7.77 14.32
CA ALA A 118 13.68 -9.01 13.62
C ALA A 118 12.21 -9.45 13.78
N LEU A 119 11.64 -9.29 14.97
CA LEU A 119 10.24 -9.60 15.26
C LEU A 119 9.30 -8.69 14.46
N THR A 120 9.59 -7.36 14.43
CA THR A 120 8.82 -6.40 13.64
C THR A 120 8.86 -6.76 12.15
N TYR A 121 10.05 -7.14 11.63
CA TYR A 121 10.14 -7.56 10.24
C TYR A 121 9.35 -8.85 9.98
N LEU A 122 9.46 -9.86 10.82
CA LEU A 122 8.71 -11.12 10.68
C LEU A 122 7.20 -10.90 10.71
N PHE A 123 6.73 -10.03 11.60
CA PHE A 123 5.31 -9.68 11.72
C PHE A 123 4.72 -9.18 10.39
N ILE A 124 5.48 -8.40 9.61
CA ILE A 124 4.98 -7.76 8.38
C ILE A 124 4.58 -8.77 7.29
N PRO A 125 5.49 -9.62 6.74
CA PRO A 125 5.12 -10.58 5.70
C PRO A 125 4.11 -11.62 6.21
N CYS A 126 4.19 -12.03 7.48
CA CYS A 126 3.21 -12.93 8.08
C CYS A 126 1.82 -12.28 8.13
N SER A 127 1.71 -11.02 8.52
CA SER A 127 0.44 -10.30 8.54
C SER A 127 -0.14 -10.10 7.14
N ILE A 128 0.68 -9.75 6.15
CA ILE A 128 0.23 -9.65 4.76
C ILE A 128 -0.31 -11.01 4.28
N TRP A 129 0.40 -12.10 4.58
CA TRP A 129 -0.01 -13.44 4.19
C TRP A 129 -1.32 -13.90 4.86
N LEU A 130 -1.52 -13.56 6.12
CA LEU A 130 -2.66 -14.01 6.91
C LEU A 130 -3.92 -13.17 6.72
N PHE A 131 -3.77 -11.85 6.50
CA PHE A 131 -4.91 -10.91 6.53
C PHE A 131 -5.28 -10.32 5.17
N VAL A 132 -4.50 -10.55 4.11
CA VAL A 132 -4.91 -10.23 2.74
C VAL A 132 -5.76 -11.39 2.20
N ASP A 133 -7.06 -11.15 2.00
CA ASP A 133 -8.03 -12.19 1.62
C ASP A 133 -7.65 -12.94 0.32
N VAL A 134 -7.16 -12.22 -0.67
CA VAL A 134 -6.89 -12.77 -2.02
C VAL A 134 -5.46 -12.45 -2.46
N ILE A 135 -4.49 -12.91 -1.68
CA ILE A 135 -3.05 -12.62 -1.90
C ILE A 135 -2.58 -13.03 -3.31
N GLY A 136 -3.09 -14.12 -3.85
CA GLY A 136 -2.80 -14.54 -5.22
C GLY A 136 -3.22 -13.52 -6.27
N GLN A 137 -4.37 -12.86 -6.05
CA GLN A 137 -4.90 -11.87 -6.99
C GLN A 137 -4.29 -10.47 -6.81
N THR A 138 -3.77 -10.16 -5.63
CA THR A 138 -3.23 -8.83 -5.32
C THR A 138 -1.71 -8.75 -5.39
N CYS A 139 -1.01 -9.88 -5.19
CA CYS A 139 0.44 -9.91 -5.08
C CYS A 139 1.13 -10.78 -6.14
N LEU A 140 0.43 -11.74 -6.77
CA LEU A 140 1.05 -12.72 -7.69
C LEU A 140 0.51 -12.62 -9.12
N TRP A 141 -0.79 -12.41 -9.31
CA TRP A 141 -1.38 -12.19 -10.62
C TRP A 141 -0.87 -10.89 -11.24
N LEU A 142 -0.26 -10.93 -12.44
CA LEU A 142 0.50 -9.80 -13.00
C LEU A 142 -0.31 -8.50 -13.08
N VAL A 143 -1.47 -8.50 -13.76
CA VAL A 143 -2.31 -7.30 -13.85
C VAL A 143 -2.83 -6.90 -12.46
N GLY A 144 -3.20 -7.86 -11.64
CA GLY A 144 -3.66 -7.60 -10.27
C GLY A 144 -2.58 -6.98 -9.40
N THR A 145 -1.37 -7.49 -9.42
CA THR A 145 -0.28 -6.97 -8.59
C THR A 145 0.14 -5.56 -8.99
N CYS A 146 0.16 -5.25 -10.29
CA CYS A 146 0.38 -3.87 -10.77
C CYS A 146 -0.69 -2.90 -10.25
N ASN A 147 -1.95 -3.35 -10.15
CA ASN A 147 -3.06 -2.52 -9.66
C ASN A 147 -3.06 -2.36 -8.13
N TYR A 148 -2.75 -3.41 -7.37
CA TYR A 148 -2.94 -3.41 -5.92
C TYR A 148 -1.62 -3.30 -5.15
N MET A 149 -0.73 -4.28 -5.26
CA MET A 149 0.52 -4.31 -4.50
C MET A 149 1.46 -3.17 -4.91
N TRP A 150 1.69 -2.97 -6.21
CA TRP A 150 2.58 -1.90 -6.67
C TRP A 150 2.00 -0.52 -6.39
N GLY A 151 0.66 -0.36 -6.53
CA GLY A 151 -0.02 0.86 -6.11
C GLY A 151 0.24 1.19 -4.63
N ALA A 152 0.11 0.19 -3.75
CA ALA A 152 0.42 0.35 -2.34
C ALA A 152 1.91 0.66 -2.11
N VAL A 153 2.83 0.04 -2.88
CA VAL A 153 4.28 0.33 -2.79
C VAL A 153 4.57 1.80 -3.08
N TRP A 154 3.98 2.37 -4.14
CA TRP A 154 4.16 3.79 -4.45
C TRP A 154 3.66 4.68 -3.31
N ILE A 155 2.49 4.37 -2.77
CA ILE A 155 1.84 5.11 -1.69
C ILE A 155 2.68 5.07 -0.41
N ILE A 156 3.10 3.90 0.05
CA ILE A 156 3.86 3.79 1.30
C ILE A 156 5.29 4.33 1.15
N THR A 157 5.89 4.21 -0.05
CA THR A 157 7.20 4.83 -0.32
C THR A 157 7.11 6.35 -0.25
N LEU A 158 6.03 6.94 -0.77
CA LEU A 158 5.78 8.39 -0.66
C LEU A 158 5.54 8.83 0.80
N LEU A 159 4.86 8.02 1.60
CA LEU A 159 4.61 8.32 3.01
C LEU A 159 5.84 8.14 3.90
N LEU A 160 6.86 7.40 3.44
CA LEU A 160 8.04 7.11 4.25
C LEU A 160 8.77 8.37 4.75
N PRO A 161 9.05 9.41 3.93
CA PRO A 161 9.64 10.67 4.41
C PRO A 161 8.83 11.33 5.54
N TYR A 162 7.49 11.23 5.51
CA TYR A 162 6.63 11.77 6.56
C TYR A 162 6.83 11.02 7.88
N SER A 163 6.78 9.68 7.86
CA SER A 163 7.03 8.88 9.07
C SER A 163 8.44 9.08 9.61
N LEU A 164 9.45 9.14 8.73
CA LEU A 164 10.83 9.40 9.13
C LEU A 164 10.98 10.78 9.79
N TYR A 165 10.29 11.79 9.27
CA TYR A 165 10.34 13.14 9.81
C TYR A 165 9.61 13.26 11.15
N PHE A 166 8.35 12.81 11.22
CA PHE A 166 7.49 13.02 12.38
C PHE A 166 7.74 12.02 13.51
N ILE A 167 7.92 10.73 13.20
CA ILE A 167 8.10 9.69 14.22
C ILE A 167 9.56 9.60 14.64
N HIS A 168 10.49 9.65 13.68
CA HIS A 168 11.91 9.36 13.93
C HIS A 168 12.81 10.60 13.94
N GLY A 169 12.27 11.80 13.68
CA GLY A 169 13.03 13.05 13.66
C GLY A 169 14.08 13.12 12.53
N GLN A 170 13.90 12.36 11.45
CA GLN A 170 14.85 12.23 10.34
C GLN A 170 14.33 12.98 9.11
N ASN A 171 14.98 14.06 8.71
CA ASN A 171 14.65 14.76 7.47
C ASN A 171 15.46 14.19 6.30
N THR A 172 14.80 13.48 5.39
CA THR A 172 15.42 12.82 4.23
C THR A 172 15.36 13.65 2.95
N CYS A 173 14.49 14.67 2.89
CA CYS A 173 14.30 15.53 1.72
C CYS A 173 14.84 16.93 1.97
N GLN A 174 16.18 17.03 2.14
CA GLN A 174 16.82 18.29 2.48
C GLN A 174 17.15 19.16 1.25
N HIS A 175 17.41 18.54 0.11
CA HIS A 175 17.87 19.19 -1.10
C HIS A 175 16.79 19.13 -2.20
N TRP A 176 16.72 20.15 -3.03
CA TRP A 176 15.76 20.27 -4.11
C TRP A 176 15.78 19.08 -5.11
N TYR A 177 16.96 18.52 -5.39
CA TYR A 177 17.09 17.36 -6.27
C TYR A 177 16.48 16.08 -5.69
N GLN A 178 16.27 16.00 -4.36
CA GLN A 178 15.55 14.90 -3.70
C GLN A 178 14.04 15.09 -3.78
N GLN A 179 13.57 16.32 -3.96
CA GLN A 179 12.14 16.65 -4.05
C GLN A 179 11.57 16.30 -5.43
N ILE A 180 12.37 16.43 -6.51
CA ILE A 180 11.90 16.07 -7.87
C ILE A 180 11.39 14.62 -7.95
N PRO A 181 12.18 13.58 -7.61
CA PRO A 181 11.68 12.21 -7.63
C PRO A 181 10.51 11.99 -6.65
N LEU A 182 10.46 12.72 -5.54
CA LEU A 182 9.35 12.65 -4.60
C LEU A 182 8.05 13.19 -5.21
N ILE A 183 8.10 14.30 -5.96
CA ILE A 183 6.93 14.86 -6.65
C ILE A 183 6.45 13.91 -7.77
N LEU A 184 7.36 13.34 -8.55
CA LEU A 184 7.01 12.36 -9.57
C LEU A 184 6.35 11.11 -8.94
N LEU A 185 6.92 10.62 -7.84
CA LEU A 185 6.33 9.53 -7.07
C LEU A 185 4.95 9.91 -6.51
N ALA A 186 4.76 11.17 -6.09
CA ALA A 186 3.49 11.65 -5.58
C ALA A 186 2.38 11.62 -6.65
N VAL A 187 2.70 12.02 -7.89
CA VAL A 187 1.75 11.90 -9.02
C VAL A 187 1.40 10.42 -9.26
N VAL A 188 2.40 9.54 -9.31
CA VAL A 188 2.18 8.10 -9.53
C VAL A 188 1.35 7.48 -8.38
N ALA A 189 1.66 7.80 -7.14
CA ALA A 189 0.94 7.30 -5.96
C ALA A 189 -0.52 7.81 -5.92
N GLY A 190 -0.74 9.08 -6.26
CA GLY A 190 -2.08 9.64 -6.42
C GLY A 190 -2.88 8.98 -7.55
N TRP A 191 -2.20 8.59 -8.62
CA TRP A 191 -2.81 7.97 -9.82
C TRP A 191 -2.91 6.44 -9.73
N SER A 192 -2.85 5.85 -8.54
CA SER A 192 -2.78 4.39 -8.37
C SER A 192 -4.12 3.73 -8.08
N SER A 193 -4.85 4.17 -7.05
CA SER A 193 -6.09 3.51 -6.59
C SER A 193 -7.02 4.48 -5.89
N GLU A 194 -8.29 4.43 -6.21
CA GLU A 194 -9.29 5.42 -5.78
C GLU A 194 -9.39 5.51 -4.24
N ASN A 195 -9.51 4.39 -3.56
CA ASN A 195 -9.65 4.35 -2.10
C ASN A 195 -8.31 4.53 -1.36
N THR A 196 -7.24 3.86 -1.82
CA THR A 196 -5.94 3.92 -1.14
C THR A 196 -5.24 5.26 -1.34
N SER A 197 -5.36 5.87 -2.55
CA SER A 197 -4.84 7.22 -2.79
C SER A 197 -5.65 8.30 -2.06
N GLY A 198 -6.95 8.08 -1.85
CA GLY A 198 -7.76 8.92 -0.95
C GLY A 198 -7.25 8.87 0.50
N ALA A 199 -6.94 7.66 1.00
CA ALA A 199 -6.36 7.48 2.33
C ALA A 199 -4.94 8.10 2.44
N LEU A 200 -4.13 8.03 1.37
CA LEU A 200 -2.84 8.73 1.29
C LEU A 200 -3.01 10.23 1.53
N ILE A 201 -3.94 10.90 0.81
CA ILE A 201 -4.22 12.33 0.97
C ILE A 201 -4.64 12.62 2.42
N MET A 202 -5.49 11.79 3.02
CA MET A 202 -5.91 11.92 4.41
C MET A 202 -4.71 11.86 5.37
N ILE A 203 -3.77 10.92 5.18
CA ILE A 203 -2.57 10.80 6.02
C ILE A 203 -1.67 12.03 5.87
N MET A 204 -1.45 12.50 4.64
CA MET A 204 -0.62 13.69 4.39
C MET A 204 -1.21 14.93 5.06
N LEU A 205 -2.52 15.14 4.91
CA LEU A 205 -3.24 16.23 5.58
C LEU A 205 -3.21 16.06 7.11
N GLY A 206 -3.38 14.85 7.62
CA GLY A 206 -3.28 14.53 9.04
C GLY A 206 -1.94 14.97 9.63
N TRP A 207 -0.82 14.69 8.95
CA TRP A 207 0.51 15.13 9.38
C TRP A 207 0.67 16.66 9.33
N ILE A 208 0.13 17.33 8.30
CA ILE A 208 0.15 18.80 8.21
C ILE A 208 -0.64 19.41 9.37
N VAL A 209 -1.83 18.90 9.64
CA VAL A 209 -2.67 19.32 10.76
C VAL A 209 -1.96 19.10 12.09
N TYR A 210 -1.36 17.93 12.30
CA TYR A 210 -0.55 17.65 13.48
C TYR A 210 0.57 18.67 13.67
N ALA A 211 1.31 18.97 12.60
CA ALA A 211 2.40 19.95 12.64
C ALA A 211 1.92 21.36 13.02
N LEU A 212 0.74 21.78 12.55
CA LEU A 212 0.15 23.07 12.92
C LEU A 212 -0.19 23.14 14.41
N PHE A 213 -0.78 22.08 14.97
CA PHE A 213 -1.12 22.04 16.39
C PHE A 213 0.10 21.92 17.31
N THR A 214 1.12 21.19 16.91
CA THR A 214 2.35 21.00 17.70
C THR A 214 3.42 22.07 17.43
N LYS A 215 3.16 23.00 16.48
CA LYS A 215 4.13 23.98 16.01
C LYS A 215 5.40 23.34 15.44
N THR A 216 5.31 22.13 14.93
CA THR A 216 6.41 21.44 14.23
C THR A 216 6.65 22.12 12.90
N LYS A 217 7.92 22.33 12.52
CA LYS A 217 8.26 23.04 11.27
C LYS A 217 7.84 22.25 10.05
N LEU A 218 6.89 22.78 9.27
CA LEU A 218 6.52 22.25 7.96
C LEU A 218 7.64 22.48 6.94
N LYS A 219 7.81 21.55 6.02
CA LYS A 219 8.82 21.58 4.95
C LYS A 219 8.13 21.74 3.59
N ALA A 220 8.80 22.43 2.65
CA ALA A 220 8.24 22.65 1.30
C ALA A 220 7.85 21.35 0.60
N TRP A 221 8.68 20.33 0.69
CA TRP A 221 8.44 19.02 0.07
C TRP A 221 7.10 18.37 0.50
N MET A 222 6.56 18.71 1.69
CA MET A 222 5.27 18.19 2.14
C MET A 222 4.11 18.76 1.30
N PHE A 223 4.16 20.04 0.96
CA PHE A 223 3.17 20.68 0.10
C PHE A 223 3.35 20.28 -1.35
N GLU A 224 4.58 20.21 -1.83
CA GLU A 224 4.90 19.80 -3.20
C GLU A 224 4.42 18.38 -3.48
N SER A 225 4.69 17.44 -2.56
CA SER A 225 4.20 16.08 -2.69
C SER A 225 2.69 15.97 -2.54
N LEU A 226 2.05 16.77 -1.68
CA LEU A 226 0.60 16.82 -1.59
C LEU A 226 -0.03 17.31 -2.91
N ILE A 227 0.51 18.39 -3.51
CA ILE A 227 0.06 18.88 -4.81
C ILE A 227 0.23 17.81 -5.89
N GLY A 228 1.40 17.16 -5.95
CA GLY A 228 1.64 16.03 -6.88
C GLY A 228 0.63 14.91 -6.71
N THR A 229 0.33 14.53 -5.46
CA THR A 229 -0.69 13.51 -5.16
C THR A 229 -2.09 13.93 -5.60
N LEU A 230 -2.47 15.19 -5.37
CA LEU A 230 -3.77 15.71 -5.81
C LEU A 230 -3.89 15.73 -7.34
N ILE A 231 -2.82 16.08 -8.06
CA ILE A 231 -2.78 16.01 -9.53
C ILE A 231 -2.99 14.56 -9.99
N GLY A 232 -2.23 13.60 -9.44
CA GLY A 232 -2.38 12.19 -9.79
C GLY A 232 -3.79 11.65 -9.48
N TYR A 233 -4.34 12.01 -8.32
CA TYR A 233 -5.69 11.63 -7.92
C TYR A 233 -6.77 12.23 -8.80
N ALA A 234 -6.59 13.48 -9.22
CA ALA A 234 -7.50 14.11 -10.18
C ALA A 234 -7.46 13.40 -11.56
N LEU A 235 -6.27 13.03 -12.05
CA LEU A 235 -6.14 12.24 -13.27
C LEU A 235 -6.85 10.88 -13.16
N LEU A 236 -6.82 10.25 -12.00
CA LEU A 236 -7.51 8.99 -11.76
C LEU A 236 -9.03 9.15 -11.77
N ILE A 237 -9.56 10.05 -10.93
CA ILE A 237 -11.00 10.19 -10.68
C ILE A 237 -11.73 10.82 -11.86
N PHE A 238 -11.12 11.81 -12.52
CA PHE A 238 -11.74 12.53 -13.65
C PHE A 238 -11.42 11.89 -15.00
N SER A 239 -11.01 10.61 -15.05
CA SER A 239 -10.78 9.94 -16.32
C SER A 239 -12.10 9.83 -17.13
N PRO A 240 -12.07 10.18 -18.43
CA PRO A 240 -13.27 10.07 -19.29
C PRO A 240 -13.84 8.65 -19.33
N GLY A 241 -12.98 7.64 -19.24
CA GLY A 241 -13.35 6.24 -19.27
C GLY A 241 -14.37 5.81 -18.19
N HIS A 242 -14.36 6.45 -17.03
CA HIS A 242 -15.39 6.19 -16.02
C HIS A 242 -16.79 6.50 -16.53
N SER A 243 -16.99 7.67 -17.15
CA SER A 243 -18.29 8.07 -17.71
C SER A 243 -18.68 7.22 -18.90
N VAL A 244 -17.75 6.92 -19.80
CA VAL A 244 -18.00 6.09 -20.98
C VAL A 244 -18.43 4.69 -20.55
N ARG A 245 -17.72 4.09 -19.61
CA ARG A 245 -18.02 2.75 -19.08
C ARG A 245 -19.38 2.70 -18.38
N MET A 246 -19.75 3.73 -17.62
CA MET A 246 -21.05 3.78 -16.95
C MET A 246 -22.22 3.94 -17.94
N ASN A 247 -21.97 4.50 -19.12
CA ASN A 247 -22.95 4.62 -20.19
C ASN A 247 -23.01 3.38 -21.12
N ASP A 248 -22.10 2.41 -20.96
CA ASP A 248 -22.16 1.13 -21.67
C ASP A 248 -23.32 0.29 -21.12
N PRO A 249 -24.34 -0.08 -21.94
CA PRO A 249 -25.49 -0.82 -21.46
C PRO A 249 -25.16 -2.16 -20.81
N GLN A 250 -24.15 -2.88 -21.33
CA GLN A 250 -23.75 -4.17 -20.76
C GLN A 250 -23.09 -3.99 -19.39
N TYR A 251 -22.25 -2.99 -19.26
CA TYR A 251 -21.61 -2.67 -17.97
C TYR A 251 -22.65 -2.11 -16.99
N ALA A 252 -23.50 -1.19 -17.41
CA ALA A 252 -24.56 -0.62 -16.61
C ALA A 252 -25.48 -1.72 -16.06
N MET A 253 -25.94 -2.66 -16.89
CA MET A 253 -26.75 -3.80 -16.45
C MET A 253 -26.06 -4.68 -15.39
N SER A 254 -24.73 -4.75 -15.41
CA SER A 254 -23.97 -5.53 -14.42
C SER A 254 -23.73 -4.80 -13.08
N VAL A 255 -23.89 -3.46 -13.07
CA VAL A 255 -23.49 -2.59 -11.96
C VAL A 255 -24.65 -1.76 -11.41
N VAL A 256 -25.62 -1.40 -12.26
CA VAL A 256 -26.81 -0.64 -11.84
C VAL A 256 -27.72 -1.55 -11.03
N ASP A 257 -27.99 -1.11 -9.83
CA ASP A 257 -28.91 -1.75 -8.91
C ASP A 257 -30.16 -0.87 -8.83
N ASP A 258 -31.28 -1.36 -9.32
CA ASP A 258 -32.55 -0.63 -9.39
C ASP A 258 -33.26 -0.50 -8.03
N ARG A 259 -32.67 -1.08 -6.98
CA ARG A 259 -33.17 -0.96 -5.62
C ARG A 259 -33.03 0.48 -5.09
N ASN A 260 -33.75 0.77 -4.02
CA ASN A 260 -33.68 2.07 -3.34
C ASN A 260 -32.19 2.41 -3.02
N PRO A 261 -31.67 3.59 -3.46
CA PRO A 261 -30.27 4.00 -3.22
C PRO A 261 -29.86 3.96 -1.73
N LEU A 262 -30.78 4.27 -0.80
CA LEU A 262 -30.49 4.19 0.63
C LEU A 262 -30.24 2.75 1.10
N LEU A 263 -30.97 1.78 0.55
CA LEU A 263 -30.74 0.35 0.86
C LEU A 263 -29.39 -0.12 0.33
N ILE A 264 -29.02 0.31 -0.88
CA ILE A 264 -27.71 -0.01 -1.48
C ILE A 264 -26.57 0.55 -0.62
N ILE A 265 -26.67 1.81 -0.22
CA ILE A 265 -25.68 2.46 0.65
C ILE A 265 -25.60 1.74 2.00
N ALA A 266 -26.74 1.42 2.61
CA ALA A 266 -26.78 0.70 3.87
C ALA A 266 -26.16 -0.70 3.78
N GLU A 267 -26.43 -1.44 2.71
CA GLU A 267 -25.82 -2.75 2.45
C GLU A 267 -24.30 -2.64 2.25
N ARG A 268 -23.83 -1.67 1.45
CA ARG A 268 -22.40 -1.43 1.25
C ARG A 268 -21.71 -1.05 2.55
N PHE A 269 -22.35 -0.21 3.36
CA PHE A 269 -21.85 0.14 4.70
C PHE A 269 -21.77 -1.08 5.60
N ALA A 270 -22.81 -1.92 5.62
CA ALA A 270 -22.81 -3.16 6.40
C ALA A 270 -21.71 -4.13 5.95
N ASN A 271 -21.51 -4.27 4.63
CA ASN A 271 -20.46 -5.12 4.06
C ASN A 271 -19.05 -4.62 4.41
N ALA A 272 -18.78 -3.31 4.30
CA ALA A 272 -17.54 -2.71 4.70
C ALA A 272 -17.27 -2.91 6.20
N THR A 273 -18.28 -2.66 7.03
CA THR A 273 -18.21 -2.91 8.48
C THR A 273 -17.97 -4.38 8.78
N LYS A 274 -18.68 -5.29 8.11
CA LYS A 274 -18.47 -6.73 8.25
C LYS A 274 -17.05 -7.12 7.90
N PHE A 275 -16.49 -6.63 6.80
CA PHE A 275 -15.10 -6.89 6.42
C PHE A 275 -14.12 -6.47 7.53
N LEU A 276 -14.22 -5.24 8.02
CA LEU A 276 -13.34 -4.73 9.08
C LEU A 276 -13.44 -5.60 10.36
N PHE A 277 -14.64 -5.93 10.80
CA PHE A 277 -14.86 -6.62 12.07
C PHE A 277 -14.91 -8.16 11.97
N THR A 278 -14.72 -8.75 10.78
CA THR A 278 -14.53 -10.20 10.64
C THR A 278 -13.14 -10.54 10.11
N LYS A 279 -12.68 -9.87 9.05
CA LYS A 279 -11.40 -10.20 8.39
C LYS A 279 -10.23 -9.45 9.00
N GLN A 280 -10.42 -8.21 9.45
CA GLN A 280 -9.36 -7.34 9.97
C GLN A 280 -9.40 -7.20 11.50
N ILE A 281 -10.32 -7.90 12.19
CA ILE A 281 -10.55 -7.72 13.63
C ILE A 281 -9.29 -7.95 14.47
N VAL A 282 -8.46 -8.92 14.12
CA VAL A 282 -7.22 -9.22 14.85
C VAL A 282 -6.24 -8.05 14.78
N LEU A 283 -6.05 -7.46 13.58
CA LEU A 283 -5.20 -6.28 13.43
C LEU A 283 -5.78 -5.06 14.15
N ILE A 284 -7.10 -4.87 14.12
CA ILE A 284 -7.78 -3.78 14.83
C ILE A 284 -7.62 -3.91 16.35
N LEU A 285 -7.82 -5.11 16.90
CA LEU A 285 -7.62 -5.34 18.34
C LEU A 285 -6.15 -5.20 18.75
N LEU A 286 -5.22 -5.66 17.92
CA LEU A 286 -3.79 -5.50 18.15
C LEU A 286 -3.39 -4.02 18.13
N LEU A 287 -3.91 -3.24 17.18
CA LEU A 287 -3.69 -1.81 17.11
C LEU A 287 -4.25 -1.09 18.36
N ALA A 288 -5.48 -1.41 18.76
CA ALA A 288 -6.10 -0.86 19.97
C ALA A 288 -5.26 -1.20 21.21
N PHE A 289 -4.75 -2.43 21.31
CA PHE A 289 -3.85 -2.85 22.39
C PHE A 289 -2.57 -1.99 22.43
N PHE A 290 -1.89 -1.77 21.28
CA PHE A 290 -0.69 -0.94 21.24
C PHE A 290 -0.98 0.51 21.62
N ILE A 291 -2.04 1.11 21.10
CA ILE A 291 -2.44 2.48 21.45
C ILE A 291 -2.65 2.61 22.97
N ILE A 292 -3.43 1.70 23.58
CA ILE A 292 -3.69 1.71 25.03
C ILE A 292 -2.39 1.55 25.82
N LEU A 293 -1.53 0.60 25.40
CA LEU A 293 -0.24 0.34 26.03
C LEU A 293 0.66 1.58 25.98
N HIS A 294 0.75 2.25 24.84
CA HIS A 294 1.59 3.43 24.65
C HIS A 294 1.06 4.64 25.40
N ILE A 295 -0.25 4.82 25.49
CA ILE A 295 -0.87 5.84 26.36
C ILE A 295 -0.51 5.57 27.83
N TYR A 296 -0.65 4.31 28.28
CA TYR A 296 -0.31 3.92 29.64
C TYR A 296 1.18 4.15 29.95
N GLN A 297 2.06 3.77 29.01
CA GLN A 297 3.51 3.94 29.14
C GLN A 297 3.97 5.40 28.92
N LYS A 298 3.08 6.32 28.60
CA LYS A 298 3.38 7.73 28.29
C LYS A 298 4.43 7.88 27.18
N LYS A 299 4.33 7.04 26.13
CA LYS A 299 5.20 7.13 24.95
C LYS A 299 5.03 8.47 24.22
N ALA A 300 5.94 8.75 23.28
CA ALA A 300 5.91 9.97 22.48
C ALA A 300 4.57 10.16 21.77
N LYS A 301 4.03 11.38 21.77
CA LYS A 301 2.73 11.70 21.16
C LYS A 301 2.71 11.43 19.66
N GLU A 302 3.84 11.63 18.99
CA GLU A 302 4.04 11.37 17.56
C GLU A 302 3.82 9.89 17.21
N LEU A 303 4.26 8.99 18.07
CA LEU A 303 4.08 7.56 17.90
C LEU A 303 2.59 7.19 17.98
N ILE A 304 1.92 7.59 19.08
CA ILE A 304 0.50 7.30 19.30
C ILE A 304 -0.36 7.93 18.20
N TYR A 305 -0.04 9.17 17.81
CA TYR A 305 -0.74 9.84 16.71
C TYR A 305 -0.60 9.09 15.39
N SER A 306 0.59 8.55 15.10
CA SER A 306 0.84 7.76 13.90
C SER A 306 0.00 6.49 13.85
N GLU A 307 -0.06 5.75 14.95
CA GLU A 307 -0.88 4.55 15.08
C GLU A 307 -2.36 4.85 14.79
N ILE A 308 -2.87 5.93 15.42
CA ILE A 308 -4.26 6.39 15.22
C ILE A 308 -4.47 6.84 13.77
N LEU A 309 -3.55 7.63 13.20
CA LEU A 309 -3.69 8.20 11.87
C LEU A 309 -3.73 7.10 10.78
N PHE A 310 -2.80 6.15 10.82
CA PHE A 310 -2.79 5.03 9.88
C PHE A 310 -4.00 4.11 10.09
N GLY A 311 -4.42 3.89 11.33
CA GLY A 311 -5.63 3.15 11.65
C GLY A 311 -6.89 3.82 11.08
N LEU A 312 -7.10 5.11 11.34
CA LEU A 312 -8.22 5.87 10.79
C LEU A 312 -8.20 5.91 9.26
N ALA A 313 -7.02 6.03 8.66
CA ALA A 313 -6.88 5.99 7.20
C ALA A 313 -7.27 4.64 6.62
N ALA A 314 -6.99 3.53 7.32
CA ALA A 314 -7.46 2.20 6.92
C ALA A 314 -8.99 2.11 6.93
N PHE A 315 -9.65 2.62 7.98
CA PHE A 315 -11.11 2.69 8.03
C PHE A 315 -11.68 3.58 6.92
N ALA A 316 -11.11 4.77 6.71
CA ALA A 316 -11.52 5.66 5.63
C ALA A 316 -11.33 5.02 4.24
N CYS A 317 -10.25 4.29 4.03
CA CYS A 317 -9.97 3.53 2.81
C CYS A 317 -11.05 2.48 2.52
N GLU A 318 -11.53 1.76 3.55
CA GLU A 318 -12.61 0.78 3.42
C GLU A 318 -13.95 1.45 3.16
N TYR A 319 -14.31 2.45 3.97
CA TYR A 319 -15.60 3.13 3.82
C TYR A 319 -15.69 3.97 2.54
N ALA A 320 -14.58 4.41 1.94
CA ALA A 320 -14.59 5.06 0.63
C ALA A 320 -15.16 4.15 -0.48
N LEU A 321 -15.07 2.82 -0.32
CA LEU A 321 -15.62 1.84 -1.27
C LEU A 321 -17.15 1.86 -1.33
N ILE A 322 -17.84 2.43 -0.35
CA ILE A 322 -19.30 2.61 -0.37
C ILE A 322 -19.72 3.47 -1.56
N LEU A 323 -18.88 4.44 -1.93
CA LEU A 323 -19.12 5.34 -3.07
C LEU A 323 -18.81 4.68 -4.43
N SER A 324 -18.20 3.49 -4.45
CA SER A 324 -17.90 2.79 -5.69
C SER A 324 -19.18 2.30 -6.37
N PRO A 325 -19.41 2.61 -7.64
CA PRO A 325 -20.60 2.14 -8.37
C PRO A 325 -20.58 0.64 -8.63
N GLY A 326 -19.43 -0.01 -8.60
CA GLY A 326 -19.27 -1.42 -8.89
C GLY A 326 -19.37 -2.33 -7.66
N ARG A 327 -19.49 -3.64 -7.93
CA ARG A 327 -19.44 -4.67 -6.88
C ARG A 327 -18.09 -4.64 -6.19
N GLN A 328 -18.09 -4.58 -4.86
CA GLN A 328 -16.86 -4.70 -4.07
C GLN A 328 -16.25 -6.10 -4.30
N THR A 329 -15.01 -6.12 -4.77
CA THR A 329 -14.20 -7.33 -4.84
C THR A 329 -13.17 -7.30 -3.72
N ASP A 330 -12.84 -8.47 -3.17
CA ASP A 330 -11.91 -8.58 -2.04
C ASP A 330 -10.51 -7.98 -2.33
N ARG A 331 -10.16 -7.82 -3.60
CA ARG A 331 -8.89 -7.22 -4.06
C ARG A 331 -8.73 -5.75 -3.66
N VAL A 332 -9.82 -4.99 -3.67
CA VAL A 332 -9.80 -3.54 -3.41
C VAL A 332 -9.49 -3.21 -1.94
N THR A 333 -9.61 -4.19 -1.04
CA THR A 333 -9.33 -4.05 0.39
C THR A 333 -7.85 -4.21 0.73
N PHE A 334 -6.99 -4.51 -0.25
CA PHE A 334 -5.54 -4.69 -0.05
C PHE A 334 -4.90 -3.50 0.68
N GLY A 335 -5.21 -2.26 0.24
CA GLY A 335 -4.70 -1.04 0.86
C GLY A 335 -5.11 -0.90 2.33
N VAL A 336 -6.32 -1.33 2.70
CA VAL A 336 -6.82 -1.32 4.08
C VAL A 336 -5.93 -2.19 4.98
N THR A 337 -5.68 -3.43 4.54
CA THR A 337 -4.81 -4.36 5.27
C THR A 337 -3.39 -3.80 5.43
N ILE A 338 -2.81 -3.25 4.36
CA ILE A 338 -1.45 -2.66 4.42
C ILE A 338 -1.38 -1.50 5.41
N LEU A 339 -2.37 -0.60 5.44
CA LEU A 339 -2.41 0.52 6.38
C LEU A 339 -2.51 0.04 7.84
N LEU A 340 -3.32 -0.99 8.12
CA LEU A 340 -3.40 -1.61 9.44
C LEU A 340 -2.09 -2.30 9.84
N VAL A 341 -1.43 -2.99 8.90
CA VAL A 341 -0.12 -3.62 9.15
C VAL A 341 0.93 -2.57 9.47
N ILE A 342 0.93 -1.42 8.79
CA ILE A 342 1.84 -0.30 9.12
C ILE A 342 1.56 0.19 10.55
N ALA A 343 0.30 0.47 10.89
CA ALA A 343 -0.10 0.95 12.21
C ALA A 343 0.34 -0.02 13.32
N CYS A 344 0.07 -1.32 13.16
CA CYS A 344 0.49 -2.35 14.11
C CYS A 344 2.02 -2.53 14.17
N SER A 345 2.73 -2.36 13.04
CA SER A 345 4.19 -2.45 13.01
C SER A 345 4.84 -1.28 13.76
N ILE A 346 4.28 -0.06 13.63
CA ILE A 346 4.69 1.11 14.41
C ILE A 346 4.48 0.82 15.90
N GLY A 347 3.31 0.25 16.26
CA GLY A 347 3.01 -0.15 17.63
C GLY A 347 3.94 -1.23 18.19
N LEU A 348 4.31 -2.19 17.40
CA LEU A 348 5.23 -3.27 17.84
C LEU A 348 6.67 -2.78 18.06
N ALA A 349 7.10 -1.77 17.31
CA ALA A 349 8.44 -1.19 17.37
C ALA A 349 8.57 -0.12 18.46
N GLY A 350 7.48 0.55 18.86
CA GLY A 350 7.41 1.63 19.87
C GLY A 350 7.53 1.12 21.29
#